data_f2b5b182b42bac92d46df78e50099a2b
#
_entry.id   f2b5b182b42bac92d46df78e50099a2b
#
_cell.length_a   1.000
_cell.length_b   1.000
_cell.length_c   1.000
_cell.angle_alpha   90.00
_cell.angle_beta   90.00
_cell.angle_gamma   90.00
#
_symmetry.space_group_name_H-M   'P 1'
#
loop_
_entity.id
_entity.type
_entity.pdbx_description
1 polymer ?
#
loop_
_entity_poly.entity_id
_entity_poly.type
_entity_poly.pdbx_seq_one_letter_code
_entity_poly.pdbx_strand_id
1 'polypeptide(L)'
;MTGSDGVLRGAIGGHQDAANAKLTIISAPLVRGRIATVVNDVTTVVTPGDSIDVLVTELGIAINPKRQDLMQALAHIPGVPVFTIEALQAKAAQIVGQGAPLAFTDKPVAYVEYRDGSLIDVVYQVKD
;
A
#
# COMPACT_ATOMS: atom_id res chain seq x y z
N MET A 1 5.73 9.63 6.01
CA MET A 1 6.18 8.48 5.19
C MET A 1 7.02 8.95 4.02
N THR A 2 7.98 8.16 3.62
CA THR A 2 8.76 8.41 2.40
C THR A 2 8.12 7.62 1.27
N GLY A 3 7.78 8.30 0.19
CA GLY A 3 7.31 7.64 -1.03
C GLY A 3 8.47 6.98 -1.79
N SER A 4 8.16 6.13 -2.78
CA SER A 4 9.15 5.49 -3.66
C SER A 4 9.96 6.49 -4.51
N ASP A 5 9.52 7.73 -4.57
CA ASP A 5 10.21 8.87 -5.21
C ASP A 5 11.12 9.65 -4.25
N GLY A 6 11.30 9.19 -3.02
CA GLY A 6 12.11 9.83 -1.98
C GLY A 6 11.46 11.04 -1.30
N VAL A 7 10.25 11.42 -1.71
CA VAL A 7 9.56 12.59 -1.15
C VAL A 7 8.86 12.24 0.15
N LEU A 8 9.15 12.98 1.21
CA LEU A 8 8.48 12.84 2.51
C LEU A 8 7.06 13.45 2.42
N ARG A 9 6.07 12.66 2.83
CA ARG A 9 4.66 13.04 2.85
C ARG A 9 4.04 12.75 4.21
N GLY A 10 3.10 13.63 4.63
CA GLY A 10 2.29 13.41 5.82
C GLY A 10 0.94 12.71 5.51
N ALA A 11 -0.05 12.92 6.38
CA ALA A 11 -1.44 12.50 6.21
C ALA A 11 -1.68 10.97 6.25
N ILE A 12 -1.29 10.35 7.35
CA ILE A 12 -1.49 8.91 7.60
C ILE A 12 -2.69 8.60 8.51
N GLY A 13 -3.22 9.62 9.23
CA GLY A 13 -4.26 9.41 10.24
C GLY A 13 -5.52 8.74 9.68
N GLY A 14 -6.01 9.19 8.52
CA GLY A 14 -7.20 8.61 7.90
C GLY A 14 -7.05 7.13 7.54
N HIS A 15 -5.86 6.68 7.16
CA HIS A 15 -5.59 5.27 6.91
C HIS A 15 -5.67 4.43 8.19
N GLN A 16 -5.11 4.94 9.29
CA GLN A 16 -5.14 4.25 10.58
C GLN A 16 -6.56 4.21 11.16
N ASP A 17 -7.36 5.26 10.97
CA ASP A 17 -8.75 5.28 11.38
C ASP A 17 -9.59 4.28 10.59
N ALA A 18 -9.40 4.21 9.27
CA ALA A 18 -10.08 3.26 8.40
C ALA A 18 -9.72 1.80 8.75
N ALA A 19 -8.49 1.53 9.19
CA ALA A 19 -8.00 0.19 9.53
C ALA A 19 -8.80 -0.53 10.64
N ASN A 20 -9.63 0.19 11.40
CA ASN A 20 -10.53 -0.41 12.40
C ASN A 20 -11.98 -0.57 11.93
N ALA A 21 -12.27 -0.25 10.69
CA ALA A 21 -13.58 -0.50 10.12
C ALA A 21 -13.83 -2.00 9.91
N LYS A 22 -15.10 -2.40 9.89
CA LYS A 22 -15.49 -3.79 9.57
C LYS A 22 -15.03 -4.21 8.17
N LEU A 23 -14.91 -3.24 7.27
CA LEU A 23 -14.43 -3.41 5.91
C LEU A 23 -13.61 -2.18 5.53
N THR A 24 -12.34 -2.40 5.20
CA THR A 24 -11.41 -1.35 4.78
C THR A 24 -11.04 -1.54 3.32
N ILE A 25 -11.41 -0.55 2.50
CA ILE A 25 -11.15 -0.54 1.07
C ILE A 25 -10.22 0.62 0.73
N ILE A 26 -9.11 0.31 0.07
CA ILE A 26 -8.24 1.32 -0.54
C ILE A 26 -8.60 1.41 -2.03
N SER A 27 -8.89 2.62 -2.49
CA SER A 27 -9.08 2.92 -3.91
C SER A 27 -7.92 3.77 -4.40
N ALA A 28 -7.17 3.27 -5.36
CA ALA A 28 -6.02 3.97 -5.91
C ALA A 28 -5.76 3.52 -7.36
N PRO A 29 -5.28 4.39 -8.25
CA PRO A 29 -4.84 3.96 -9.57
C PRO A 29 -3.65 3.01 -9.43
N LEU A 30 -3.51 2.05 -10.34
CA LEU A 30 -2.40 1.09 -10.32
C LEU A 30 -1.04 1.79 -10.48
N VAL A 31 -1.03 2.86 -11.27
CA VAL A 31 0.14 3.73 -11.46
C VAL A 31 -0.30 5.19 -11.39
N ARG A 32 0.57 6.04 -10.85
CA ARG A 32 0.39 7.50 -10.83
C ARG A 32 1.59 8.16 -11.50
N GLY A 33 1.41 8.58 -12.74
CA GLY A 33 2.52 9.04 -13.57
C GLY A 33 3.52 7.91 -13.80
N ARG A 34 4.72 8.04 -13.26
CA ARG A 34 5.80 7.04 -13.35
C ARG A 34 5.99 6.23 -12.06
N ILE A 35 5.07 6.30 -11.14
CA ILE A 35 5.17 5.66 -9.82
C ILE A 35 4.13 4.56 -9.73
N ALA A 36 4.57 3.33 -9.43
CA ALA A 36 3.69 2.22 -9.12
C ALA A 36 3.01 2.43 -7.76
N THR A 37 1.71 2.15 -7.68
CA THR A 37 0.98 2.16 -6.41
C THR A 37 1.24 0.88 -5.62
N VAL A 38 1.38 -0.25 -6.32
CA VAL A 38 1.68 -1.55 -5.71
C VAL A 38 3.15 -1.86 -5.99
N VAL A 39 3.93 -2.01 -4.93
CA VAL A 39 5.38 -2.25 -4.97
C VAL A 39 5.72 -3.52 -4.18
N ASN A 40 6.90 -4.12 -4.41
CA ASN A 40 7.35 -5.29 -3.66
C ASN A 40 7.54 -4.96 -2.18
N ASP A 41 8.23 -3.87 -1.92
CA ASP A 41 8.57 -3.44 -0.57
C ASP A 41 8.20 -1.96 -0.41
N VAL A 42 7.41 -1.65 0.61
CA VAL A 42 7.10 -0.26 0.95
C VAL A 42 8.25 0.38 1.71
N THR A 43 8.58 1.62 1.37
CA THR A 43 9.65 2.36 2.03
C THR A 43 9.32 2.71 3.49
N THR A 44 8.04 2.97 3.77
CA THR A 44 7.55 3.28 5.13
C THR A 44 6.21 2.60 5.33
N VAL A 45 6.11 1.77 6.34
CA VAL A 45 4.84 1.17 6.77
C VAL A 45 4.08 2.17 7.63
N VAL A 46 2.91 2.61 7.17
CA VAL A 46 2.06 3.56 7.91
C VAL A 46 0.78 2.94 8.44
N THR A 47 0.41 1.76 7.91
CA THR A 47 -0.76 1.01 8.32
C THR A 47 -0.43 -0.48 8.15
N PRO A 48 -0.70 -1.33 9.14
CA PRO A 48 -0.47 -2.76 9.02
C PRO A 48 -1.26 -3.34 7.83
N GLY A 49 -0.60 -4.11 6.97
CA GLY A 49 -1.22 -4.66 5.76
C GLY A 49 -2.38 -5.62 6.05
N ASP A 50 -2.38 -6.24 7.22
CA ASP A 50 -3.46 -7.13 7.68
C ASP A 50 -4.75 -6.41 8.06
N SER A 51 -4.72 -5.10 8.17
CA SER A 51 -5.88 -4.25 8.46
C SER A 51 -6.61 -3.77 7.19
N ILE A 52 -6.06 -4.04 6.00
CA ILE A 52 -6.67 -3.66 4.72
C ILE A 52 -7.31 -4.89 4.10
N ASP A 53 -8.58 -4.80 3.73
CA ASP A 53 -9.35 -5.91 3.18
C ASP A 53 -9.30 -5.98 1.66
N VAL A 54 -9.40 -4.84 0.99
CA VAL A 54 -9.51 -4.77 -0.48
C VAL A 54 -8.72 -3.58 -1.01
N LEU A 55 -7.98 -3.81 -2.10
CA LEU A 55 -7.43 -2.77 -2.96
C LEU A 55 -8.23 -2.73 -4.27
N VAL A 56 -8.75 -1.56 -4.64
CA VAL A 56 -9.47 -1.32 -5.89
C VAL A 56 -8.60 -0.47 -6.81
N THR A 57 -8.42 -0.95 -8.04
CA THR A 57 -7.72 -0.24 -9.11
C THR A 57 -8.57 -0.20 -10.37
N GLU A 58 -8.17 0.57 -11.36
CA GLU A 58 -8.83 0.61 -12.67
C GLU A 58 -8.74 -0.71 -13.46
N LEU A 59 -7.82 -1.60 -13.09
CA LEU A 59 -7.71 -2.93 -13.72
C LEU A 59 -8.57 -3.99 -13.03
N GLY A 60 -8.91 -3.78 -11.77
CA GLY A 60 -9.65 -4.72 -10.96
C GLY A 60 -9.28 -4.61 -9.49
N ILE A 61 -9.60 -5.62 -8.73
CA ILE A 61 -9.45 -5.62 -7.27
C ILE A 61 -8.48 -6.70 -6.80
N ALA A 62 -7.80 -6.43 -5.69
CA ALA A 62 -7.10 -7.44 -4.90
C ALA A 62 -7.74 -7.54 -3.52
N ILE A 63 -7.99 -8.77 -3.07
CA ILE A 63 -8.62 -9.06 -1.78
C ILE A 63 -7.54 -9.66 -0.87
N ASN A 64 -7.51 -9.18 0.38
CA ASN A 64 -6.60 -9.75 1.38
C ASN A 64 -6.91 -11.25 1.56
N PRO A 65 -5.91 -12.14 1.50
CA PRO A 65 -6.11 -13.59 1.66
C PRO A 65 -6.82 -14.02 2.96
N LYS A 66 -6.78 -13.19 4.00
CA LYS A 66 -7.53 -13.42 5.24
C LYS A 66 -9.05 -13.32 5.08
N ARG A 67 -9.52 -12.61 4.06
CA ARG A 67 -10.93 -12.33 3.81
C ARG A 67 -11.55 -13.34 2.84
N GLN A 68 -11.55 -14.62 3.25
CA GLN A 68 -12.16 -15.70 2.49
C GLN A 68 -13.65 -15.47 2.25
N ASP A 69 -14.33 -14.80 3.16
CA ASP A 69 -15.73 -14.38 3.03
C ASP A 69 -15.93 -13.46 1.81
N LEU A 70 -15.07 -12.49 1.62
CA LEU A 70 -15.13 -11.58 0.46
C LEU A 70 -14.72 -12.28 -0.83
N MET A 71 -13.72 -13.16 -0.78
CA MET A 71 -13.30 -13.92 -1.96
C MET A 71 -14.43 -14.79 -2.49
N GLN A 72 -15.17 -15.47 -1.61
CA GLN A 72 -16.34 -16.27 -1.98
C GLN A 72 -17.49 -15.41 -2.49
N ALA A 73 -17.80 -14.31 -1.83
CA ALA A 73 -18.88 -13.41 -2.23
C ALA A 73 -18.63 -12.80 -3.62
N LEU A 74 -17.40 -12.39 -3.91
CA LEU A 74 -17.04 -11.71 -5.17
C LEU A 74 -16.78 -12.68 -6.33
N ALA A 75 -16.48 -13.96 -6.05
CA ALA A 75 -16.27 -14.98 -7.09
C ALA A 75 -17.48 -15.16 -8.02
N HIS A 76 -18.67 -14.79 -7.56
CA HIS A 76 -19.92 -14.94 -8.29
C HIS A 76 -20.43 -13.65 -8.94
N ILE A 77 -19.69 -12.54 -8.77
CA ILE A 77 -20.09 -11.26 -9.36
C ILE A 77 -19.44 -11.11 -10.73
N PRO A 78 -20.23 -11.14 -11.83
CA PRO A 78 -19.66 -10.98 -13.17
C PRO A 78 -19.12 -9.56 -13.37
N GLY A 79 -18.05 -9.45 -14.16
CA GLY A 79 -17.48 -8.14 -14.56
C GLY A 79 -16.55 -7.48 -13.55
N VAL A 80 -16.24 -8.13 -12.42
CA VAL A 80 -15.25 -7.63 -11.48
C VAL A 80 -13.99 -8.50 -11.55
N PRO A 81 -12.91 -8.05 -12.25
CA PRO A 81 -11.66 -8.79 -12.29
C PRO A 81 -11.01 -8.85 -10.91
N VAL A 82 -10.76 -10.05 -10.42
CA VAL A 82 -10.05 -10.28 -9.15
C VAL A 82 -8.64 -10.74 -9.44
N PHE A 83 -7.66 -10.07 -8.83
CA PHE A 83 -6.24 -10.37 -8.94
C PHE A 83 -5.65 -10.68 -7.57
N THR A 84 -4.52 -11.36 -7.55
CA THR A 84 -3.66 -11.33 -6.35
C THR A 84 -2.91 -9.99 -6.30
N ILE A 85 -2.44 -9.60 -5.12
CA ILE A 85 -1.68 -8.34 -4.99
C ILE A 85 -0.37 -8.41 -5.78
N GLU A 86 0.25 -9.58 -5.87
CA GLU A 86 1.47 -9.84 -6.65
C GLU A 86 1.20 -9.68 -8.17
N ALA A 87 0.03 -10.11 -8.63
CA ALA A 87 -0.36 -9.94 -10.03
C ALA A 87 -0.55 -8.45 -10.38
N LEU A 88 -1.15 -7.67 -9.49
CA LEU A 88 -1.26 -6.21 -9.66
C LEU A 88 0.11 -5.53 -9.63
N GLN A 89 1.00 -5.94 -8.72
CA GLN A 89 2.37 -5.45 -8.65
C GLN A 89 3.13 -5.72 -9.95
N ALA A 90 3.05 -6.96 -10.49
CA ALA A 90 3.70 -7.31 -11.75
C ALA A 90 3.18 -6.46 -12.92
N LYS A 91 1.87 -6.20 -12.97
CA LYS A 91 1.27 -5.31 -13.99
C LYS A 91 1.76 -3.87 -13.85
N ALA A 92 1.84 -3.35 -12.63
CA ALA A 92 2.39 -2.01 -12.38
C ALA A 92 3.85 -1.91 -12.85
N ALA A 93 4.68 -2.89 -12.51
CA ALA A 93 6.08 -2.96 -12.91
C ALA A 93 6.25 -3.04 -14.44
N GLN A 94 5.36 -3.72 -15.15
CA GLN A 94 5.36 -3.76 -16.63
C GLN A 94 5.09 -2.39 -17.24
N ILE A 95 4.28 -1.56 -16.59
CA ILE A 95 3.90 -0.22 -17.11
C ILE A 95 5.00 0.81 -16.85
N VAL A 96 5.52 0.86 -15.62
CA VAL A 96 6.44 1.94 -15.18
C VAL A 96 7.88 1.47 -14.95
N GLY A 97 8.15 0.18 -15.03
CA GLY A 97 9.43 -0.40 -14.65
C GLY A 97 9.62 -0.46 -13.13
N GLN A 98 10.81 -0.88 -12.72
CA GLN A 98 11.24 -0.83 -11.33
C GLN A 98 12.04 0.47 -11.12
N GLY A 99 11.64 1.26 -10.12
CA GLY A 99 12.41 2.43 -9.71
C GLY A 99 13.76 2.02 -9.12
N ALA A 100 14.74 2.92 -9.18
CA ALA A 100 15.99 2.73 -8.47
C ALA A 100 15.72 2.70 -6.94
N PRO A 101 16.36 1.78 -6.19
CA PRO A 101 16.21 1.76 -4.75
C PRO A 101 16.72 3.05 -4.12
N LEU A 102 15.97 3.59 -3.16
CA LEU A 102 16.39 4.74 -2.40
C LEU A 102 17.50 4.35 -1.42
N ALA A 103 18.51 5.21 -1.30
CA ALA A 103 19.53 5.09 -0.29
C ALA A 103 19.20 5.98 0.92
N PHE A 104 19.38 5.46 2.12
CA PHE A 104 19.09 6.18 3.36
C PHE A 104 20.35 6.36 4.21
N THR A 105 20.36 7.40 5.04
CA THR A 105 21.30 7.57 6.13
C THR A 105 20.78 6.85 7.38
N ASP A 106 21.61 6.75 8.42
CA ASP A 106 21.18 6.19 9.71
C ASP A 106 20.42 7.22 10.58
N LYS A 107 20.15 8.42 10.05
CA LYS A 107 19.51 9.49 10.79
C LYS A 107 18.00 9.37 10.71
N PRO A 108 17.28 9.07 11.81
CA PRO A 108 15.82 9.13 11.84
C PRO A 108 15.36 10.60 11.74
N VAL A 109 14.35 10.86 10.92
CA VAL A 109 13.72 12.17 10.75
C VAL A 109 12.28 12.20 11.22
N ALA A 110 11.63 11.04 11.33
CA ALA A 110 10.30 10.89 11.92
C ALA A 110 10.07 9.45 12.38
N TYR A 111 9.09 9.27 13.23
CA TYR A 111 8.60 7.97 13.67
C TYR A 111 7.14 7.82 13.26
N VAL A 112 6.75 6.61 12.90
CA VAL A 112 5.36 6.28 12.60
C VAL A 112 4.77 5.62 13.83
N GLU A 113 3.93 6.35 14.53
CA GLU A 113 3.19 5.86 15.68
C GLU A 113 1.82 5.33 15.23
N TYR A 114 1.45 4.14 15.73
CA TYR A 114 0.12 3.60 15.52
C TYR A 114 -0.83 4.15 16.59
N ARG A 115 -2.14 4.00 16.36
CA ARG A 115 -3.17 4.59 17.22
C ARG A 115 -3.21 4.03 18.66
N ASP A 116 -2.57 2.91 18.93
CA ASP A 116 -2.39 2.36 20.27
C ASP A 116 -1.14 2.89 21.01
N GLY A 117 -0.39 3.80 20.35
CA GLY A 117 0.85 4.38 20.85
C GLY A 117 2.09 3.56 20.54
N SER A 118 1.97 2.41 19.87
CA SER A 118 3.12 1.62 19.44
C SER A 118 3.82 2.24 18.23
N LEU A 119 5.14 2.09 18.16
CA LEU A 119 5.90 2.48 16.97
C LEU A 119 5.88 1.34 15.96
N ILE A 120 5.45 1.63 14.73
CA ILE A 120 5.39 0.63 13.66
C ILE A 120 6.47 0.81 12.61
N ASP A 121 7.04 2.02 12.46
CA ASP A 121 8.15 2.25 11.54
C ASP A 121 8.94 3.52 11.89
N VAL A 122 10.09 3.66 11.22
CA VAL A 122 10.98 4.83 11.33
C VAL A 122 11.23 5.39 9.95
N VAL A 123 11.11 6.70 9.82
CA VAL A 123 11.44 7.41 8.57
C VAL A 123 12.87 7.91 8.67
N TYR A 124 13.73 7.44 7.78
CA TYR A 124 15.12 7.84 7.70
C TYR A 124 15.34 8.94 6.64
N GLN A 125 16.38 9.73 6.84
CA GLN A 125 16.79 10.73 5.85
C GLN A 125 17.30 10.04 4.58
N VAL A 126 16.76 10.45 3.42
CA VAL A 126 17.27 9.99 2.11
C VAL A 126 18.65 10.59 1.88
N LYS A 127 19.57 9.81 1.31
CA LYS A 127 20.87 10.31 0.86
C LYS A 127 20.67 11.14 -0.42
N ASP A 128 21.38 12.23 -0.50
CA ASP A 128 21.46 13.08 -1.69
C ASP A 128 22.22 12.37 -2.83
#